data_8f8a0afec1016c6f5c54eb3050b6302b
#
_entry.id   8f8a0afec1016c6f5c54eb3050b6302b
#
_cell.length_a   1.000
_cell.length_b   1.000
_cell.length_c   1.000
_cell.angle_alpha   90.00
_cell.angle_beta   90.00
_cell.angle_gamma   90.00
#
_symmetry.space_group_name_H-M   'P 1'
#
loop_
_entity.id
_entity.type
_entity.pdbx_description
1 polymer ?
#
loop_
_entity_poly.entity_id
_entity_poly.type
_entity_poly.pdbx_seq_one_letter_code
_entity_poly.pdbx_strand_id
1 'polypeptide(L)' 'MKSTNKTIPAKKTPQAMKSITNVSLQAWSIPMRTSSGLEDRYLEPRQTIVVPASYITETAIRYQDRQLIAIKNA' A
#
# COMPACT_ATOMS: atom_id res chain seq x y z
N MET A 1 13.75 -29.90 -10.15
CA MET A 1 13.16 -29.59 -10.25
C MET A 1 13.08 -29.31 -10.31
N LYS A 2 13.02 -29.17 -10.23
CA LYS A 2 12.48 -28.73 -10.24
C LYS A 2 12.33 -28.02 -10.07
N SER A 3 12.40 -27.92 -9.79
CA SER A 3 11.82 -27.19 -9.72
C SER A 3 11.90 -26.56 -9.49
N THR A 4 11.97 -26.58 -9.30
CA THR A 4 11.56 -25.95 -9.20
C THR A 4 11.51 -25.28 -9.09
N ASN A 5 11.49 -25.32 -8.95
CA ASN A 5 11.03 -24.67 -8.96
C ASN A 5 10.88 -24.12 -8.74
N LYS A 6 10.76 -23.95 -8.74
CA LYS A 6 10.31 -23.45 -8.53
C LYS A 6 10.14 -22.72 -8.25
N THR A 7 10.17 -22.86 -8.06
CA THR A 7 9.72 -22.13 -7.77
C THR A 7 9.86 -21.26 -7.64
N ILE A 8 9.94 -21.13 -7.70
CA ILE A 8 9.80 -20.32 -7.66
C ILE A 8 9.60 -19.56 -7.81
N PRO A 9 9.41 -19.45 -7.78
CA PRO A 9 8.94 -18.63 -7.83
C PRO A 9 8.79 -17.93 -7.81
N ALA A 10 8.41 -18.02 -7.73
CA ALA A 10 7.97 -17.46 -7.64
C ALA A 10 8.23 -16.88 -7.64
N LYS A 11 8.37 -16.97 -7.84
CA LYS A 11 8.44 -16.42 -7.82
C LYS A 11 8.38 -15.67 -7.88
N LYS A 12 8.79 -16.29 -8.44
CA LYS A 12 8.07 -15.33 -7.92
C LYS A 12 7.78 -14.08 -8.61
N THR A 13 6.64 -13.71 -8.86
CA THR A 13 6.24 -12.46 -9.47
C THR A 13 6.44 -11.34 -8.43
N PRO A 14 7.20 -10.30 -8.76
CA PRO A 14 7.31 -9.18 -7.83
C PRO A 14 5.94 -8.56 -7.59
N GLN A 15 5.66 -8.23 -6.34
CA GLN A 15 4.42 -7.59 -6.00
C GLN A 15 4.42 -6.15 -6.50
N ALA A 16 3.32 -5.72 -7.09
CA ALA A 16 3.20 -4.33 -7.52
C ALA A 16 3.24 -3.42 -6.30
N MET A 17 3.95 -2.32 -6.42
CA MET A 17 4.07 -1.34 -5.35
C MET A 17 3.23 -0.13 -5.66
N LYS A 18 2.69 0.48 -4.61
CA LYS A 18 1.89 1.68 -4.72
C LYS A 18 2.48 2.77 -3.85
N SER A 19 2.43 4.00 -4.34
CA SER A 19 2.79 5.16 -3.53
C SER A 19 1.51 5.79 -3.01
N ILE A 20 1.54 6.19 -1.74
CA ILE A 20 0.41 6.84 -1.10
C ILE A 20 0.90 8.16 -0.55
N THR A 21 0.30 9.25 -1.00
CA THR A 21 0.68 10.59 -0.58
C THR A 21 -0.50 11.23 0.14
N ASN A 22 -0.25 11.81 1.30
CA ASN A 22 -1.24 12.62 1.98
C ASN A 22 -1.28 13.98 1.29
N VAL A 23 -2.34 14.21 0.52
CA VAL A 23 -2.48 15.47 -0.24
C VAL A 23 -3.30 16.50 0.51
N SER A 24 -3.70 16.20 1.74
CA SER A 24 -4.45 17.13 2.57
C SER A 24 -3.52 17.99 3.40
N LEU A 25 -4.09 18.91 4.15
CA LEU A 25 -3.32 19.76 5.07
C LEU A 25 -3.27 19.19 6.48
N GLN A 26 -3.85 18.02 6.70
CA GLN A 26 -3.92 17.38 8.01
C GLN A 26 -3.26 16.01 7.95
N ALA A 27 -2.77 15.57 9.10
CA ALA A 27 -2.23 14.22 9.22
C ALA A 27 -3.37 13.22 9.36
N TRP A 28 -3.18 12.03 8.80
CA TRP A 28 -4.17 10.97 8.84
C TRP A 28 -3.51 9.66 9.22
N SER A 29 -4.27 8.83 9.92
CA SER A 29 -3.91 7.42 10.06
C SER A 29 -4.77 6.63 9.09
N ILE A 30 -4.10 5.78 8.30
CA ILE A 30 -4.76 5.01 7.25
C ILE A 30 -4.61 3.54 7.59
N PRO A 31 -5.71 2.78 7.69
CA PRO A 31 -5.59 1.35 7.95
C PRO A 31 -5.03 0.64 6.72
N MET A 32 -4.06 -0.23 6.97
CA MET A 32 -3.40 -1.00 5.92
C MET A 32 -3.40 -2.46 6.31
N ARG A 33 -3.50 -3.32 5.30
CA ARG A 33 -3.46 -4.75 5.51
C ARG A 33 -2.01 -5.21 5.38
N THR A 34 -1.46 -5.68 6.49
CA THR A 34 -0.09 -6.16 6.51
C THR A 34 -0.09 -7.66 6.79
N SER A 35 1.08 -8.27 6.81
CA SER A 35 1.21 -9.68 7.15
C SER A 35 0.77 -9.96 8.59
N SER A 36 0.78 -8.94 9.43
CA SER A 36 0.36 -9.08 10.83
C SER A 36 -1.11 -8.72 11.04
N GLY A 37 -1.86 -8.39 9.97
CA GLY A 37 -3.24 -7.97 10.06
C GLY A 37 -3.39 -6.52 9.68
N LEU A 38 -4.39 -5.85 10.24
CA LEU A 38 -4.62 -4.44 9.96
C LEU A 38 -3.77 -3.58 10.88
N GLU A 39 -3.05 -2.63 10.30
CA GLU A 39 -2.23 -1.68 11.05
C GLU A 39 -2.49 -0.28 10.51
N ASP A 40 -2.52 0.69 11.42
CA ASP A 40 -2.68 2.08 11.03
C ASP A 40 -1.31 2.66 10.67
N ARG A 41 -1.26 3.32 9.51
CA ARG A 41 -0.06 4.04 9.10
C ARG A 41 -0.33 5.52 9.17
N TYR A 42 0.48 6.20 9.93
CA TYR A 42 0.37 7.65 10.13
C TYR A 42 1.06 8.37 8.97
N LEU A 43 0.36 9.32 8.37
CA LEU A 43 0.91 10.12 7.27
C LEU A 43 0.76 11.59 7.60
N GLU A 44 1.88 12.28 7.64
CA GLU A 44 1.86 13.74 7.80
C GLU A 44 1.50 14.39 6.47
N PRO A 45 1.08 15.65 6.49
CA PRO A 45 0.76 16.34 5.24
C PRO A 45 1.93 16.27 4.27
N ARG A 46 1.61 15.94 3.03
CA ARG A 46 2.57 15.84 1.91
C ARG A 46 3.54 14.67 2.01
N GLN A 47 3.39 13.83 3.04
CA GLN A 47 4.24 12.65 3.17
C GLN A 47 3.82 11.58 2.17
N THR A 48 4.79 10.89 1.59
CA THR A 48 4.57 9.78 0.67
C THR A 48 5.21 8.53 1.25
N ILE A 49 4.48 7.42 1.20
CA ILE A 49 5.02 6.11 1.54
C ILE A 49 4.81 5.19 0.35
N VAL A 50 5.61 4.12 0.29
CA VAL A 50 5.48 3.11 -0.76
C VAL A 50 5.20 1.78 -0.09
N VAL A 51 4.13 1.13 -0.50
CA VAL A 51 3.69 -0.13 0.10
C VAL A 51 3.28 -1.11 -0.99
N PRO A 52 3.28 -2.41 -0.70
CA PRO A 52 2.73 -3.38 -1.65
C PRO A 52 1.25 -3.09 -1.93
N ALA A 53 0.82 -3.36 -3.15
CA ALA A 53 -0.56 -3.12 -3.54
C ALA A 53 -1.54 -3.86 -2.63
N SER A 54 -1.15 -5.02 -2.12
CA SER A 54 -2.03 -5.81 -1.25
C SER A 54 -2.30 -5.15 0.09
N TYR A 55 -1.53 -4.11 0.46
CA TYR A 55 -1.75 -3.39 1.72
C TYR A 55 -2.93 -2.42 1.62
N ILE A 56 -3.35 -2.07 0.41
CA ILE A 56 -4.40 -1.07 0.20
C ILE A 56 -5.74 -1.65 0.62
N THR A 57 -6.43 -0.96 1.53
CA THR A 57 -7.74 -1.37 2.01
C THR A 57 -8.83 -0.55 1.32
N GLU A 58 -10.08 -1.00 1.46
CA GLU A 58 -11.21 -0.21 0.99
C GLU A 58 -11.26 1.16 1.64
N THR A 59 -10.92 1.21 2.92
CA THR A 59 -10.91 2.49 3.64
C THR A 59 -9.90 3.45 3.02
N ALA A 60 -8.74 2.95 2.61
CA ALA A 60 -7.76 3.79 1.95
C ALA A 60 -8.31 4.31 0.62
N ILE A 61 -9.02 3.47 -0.12
CA ILE A 61 -9.61 3.89 -1.39
C ILE A 61 -10.67 4.97 -1.15
N ARG A 62 -11.45 4.85 -0.08
CA ARG A 62 -12.42 5.89 0.27
C ARG A 62 -11.75 7.21 0.60
N TYR A 63 -10.59 7.15 1.25
CA TYR A 63 -9.84 8.37 1.52
C TYR A 63 -9.38 9.02 0.21
N GLN A 64 -8.97 8.19 -0.76
CA GLN A 64 -8.61 8.71 -2.07
C GLN A 64 -9.81 9.36 -2.77
N ASP A 65 -10.98 8.73 -2.67
CA ASP A 65 -12.19 9.27 -3.27
C ASP A 65 -12.56 10.62 -2.68
N ARG A 66 -12.20 10.85 -1.42
CA ARG A 66 -12.43 12.14 -0.76
C ARG A 66 -11.30 13.11 -0.99
N GLN A 67 -10.31 12.73 -1.79
CA GLN A 67 -9.17 13.58 -2.12
C GLN A 67 -8.30 13.91 -0.91
N LEU A 68 -8.27 13.00 0.06
CA LEU A 68 -7.41 13.14 1.23
C LEU A 68 -6.03 12.56 0.96
N ILE A 69 -5.96 11.53 0.13
CA ILE A 69 -4.71 10.91 -0.26
C ILE A 69 -4.74 10.64 -1.77
N ALA A 70 -3.56 10.42 -2.34
CA ALA A 70 -3.42 10.01 -3.74
C ALA A 70 -2.67 8.69 -3.77
N ILE A 71 -3.25 7.69 -4.40
CA ILE A 71 -2.64 6.37 -4.55
C ILE A 71 -2.24 6.23 -6.01
N LYS A 72 -0.97 5.96 -6.25
CA LYS A 72 -0.43 5.83 -7.60
C LYS A 72 0.48 4.63 -7.67
N ASN A 73 0.79 4.22 -8.89
CA ASN A 73 1.81 3.19 -9.08
C ASN A 73 3.17 3.77 -8.68
N ALA A 74 3.89 2.97 -7.94
CA ALA A 74 5.21 3.41 -7.48
C ALA A 74 6.27 3.14 -8.56
#